data_9fe1e051b9d70c9b430940f18388b598
#
_entry.id   9fe1e051b9d70c9b430940f18388b598
#
_cell.length_a   1.000
_cell.length_b   1.000
_cell.length_c   1.000
_cell.angle_alpha   90.00
_cell.angle_beta   90.00
_cell.angle_gamma   90.00
#
_symmetry.space_group_name_H-M   'P 1'
#
loop_
_entity.id
_entity.type
_entity.pdbx_description
1 polymer ?
#
loop_
_entity_poly.entity_id
_entity_poly.type
_entity_poly.pdbx_seq_one_letter_code
_entity_poly.pdbx_strand_id
1 'polypeptide(L)'
;MKGESISPLRRRMIEDMTVRKFVDKTQKDYIRHVKGLTSFLGRSPDTATTEDLRRYQLHLTGSGIRPPSINGAVSALRFFFSVTLDRPEVTKLLAFVAEPRKIPVVLSPEEVTRFLDAAPGPKYKAAFSAAYGAGLRVSEVVALKVSDIDSERMLLRIEQGKGRKDRFAMLSPQLLALLRDWWRIARPQVWLFPGRDRINPLTTRQFNRAVHAAAHMAEIAKRVTPHTLRHSFATHLLEQNIDIRVIQVLLGHAKLETTSLYTRVATNTIRTVMSPLDRLTPLRAGRDEPPA
;
A
#
# COMPACT_ATOMS: atom_id res chain seq x y z
N MET A 1 -18.86 0.51 27.65
CA MET A 1 -18.01 1.44 26.89
C MET A 1 -18.84 2.70 26.63
N LYS A 2 -18.51 3.85 27.27
CA LYS A 2 -19.19 5.13 27.06
C LYS A 2 -18.90 5.57 25.61
N GLY A 3 -19.93 5.61 24.77
CA GLY A 3 -19.82 6.15 23.41
C GLY A 3 -19.39 7.62 23.52
N GLU A 4 -18.19 7.96 23.05
CA GLU A 4 -17.81 9.37 22.85
C GLU A 4 -18.89 10.04 21.98
N SER A 5 -19.62 10.99 22.56
CA SER A 5 -20.59 11.77 21.80
C SER A 5 -19.82 12.50 20.70
N ILE A 6 -20.16 12.20 19.45
CA ILE A 6 -19.54 12.85 18.30
C ILE A 6 -20.01 14.32 18.29
N SER A 7 -19.06 15.27 18.41
CA SER A 7 -19.40 16.69 18.36
C SER A 7 -20.09 17.05 17.01
N PRO A 8 -20.97 18.07 17.00
CA PRO A 8 -21.67 18.49 15.77
C PRO A 8 -20.70 18.80 14.61
N LEU A 9 -19.61 19.48 14.88
CA LEU A 9 -18.58 19.79 13.88
C LEU A 9 -17.93 18.53 13.30
N ARG A 10 -17.59 17.55 14.15
CA ARG A 10 -17.02 16.29 13.70
C ARG A 10 -18.00 15.52 12.82
N ARG A 11 -19.29 15.52 13.18
CA ARG A 11 -20.35 14.88 12.40
C ARG A 11 -20.45 15.53 11.03
N ARG A 12 -20.56 16.85 10.96
CA ARG A 12 -20.63 17.61 9.71
C ARG A 12 -19.41 17.33 8.82
N MET A 13 -18.20 17.35 9.37
CA MET A 13 -16.99 17.04 8.61
C MET A 13 -17.02 15.62 8.04
N ILE A 14 -17.53 14.63 8.78
CA ILE A 14 -17.68 13.25 8.29
C ILE A 14 -18.69 13.20 7.13
N GLU A 15 -19.83 13.87 7.26
CA GLU A 15 -20.86 13.99 6.21
C GLU A 15 -20.28 14.62 4.94
N ASP A 16 -19.56 15.74 5.07
CA ASP A 16 -18.89 16.42 3.95
C ASP A 16 -17.87 15.53 3.23
N MET A 17 -17.10 14.73 3.97
CA MET A 17 -16.16 13.77 3.40
C MET A 17 -16.88 12.59 2.75
N THR A 18 -18.00 12.15 3.32
CA THR A 18 -18.79 11.01 2.81
C THR A 18 -19.43 11.35 1.47
N VAL A 19 -20.05 12.52 1.35
CA VAL A 19 -20.59 13.03 0.07
C VAL A 19 -19.52 13.08 -1.02
N ARG A 20 -18.27 13.40 -0.66
CA ARG A 20 -17.12 13.42 -1.57
C ARG A 20 -16.44 12.07 -1.74
N LYS A 21 -17.05 11.00 -1.23
CA LYS A 21 -16.58 9.61 -1.34
C LYS A 21 -15.16 9.38 -0.79
N PHE A 22 -14.78 10.10 0.27
CA PHE A 22 -13.51 9.85 0.95
C PHE A 22 -13.55 8.48 1.61
N VAL A 23 -12.48 7.72 1.44
CA VAL A 23 -12.35 6.41 2.11
C VAL A 23 -12.18 6.58 3.63
N ASP A 24 -12.66 5.62 4.41
CA ASP A 24 -12.68 5.65 5.89
C ASP A 24 -11.33 6.00 6.50
N LYS A 25 -10.24 5.49 5.91
CA LYS A 25 -8.89 5.80 6.39
C LYS A 25 -8.59 7.29 6.27
N THR A 26 -8.91 7.91 5.14
CA THR A 26 -8.71 9.35 4.92
C THR A 26 -9.56 10.16 5.88
N GLN A 27 -10.82 9.76 6.10
CA GLN A 27 -11.70 10.43 7.07
C GLN A 27 -11.10 10.38 8.48
N LYS A 28 -10.65 9.20 8.93
CA LYS A 28 -10.00 9.03 10.24
C LYS A 28 -8.72 9.87 10.37
N ASP A 29 -7.90 9.91 9.34
CA ASP A 29 -6.66 10.71 9.33
C ASP A 29 -6.97 12.21 9.39
N TYR A 30 -7.96 12.71 8.64
CA TYR A 30 -8.37 14.11 8.65
C TYR A 30 -8.91 14.53 10.02
N ILE A 31 -9.80 13.71 10.61
CA ILE A 31 -10.32 13.96 11.96
C ILE A 31 -9.20 13.99 12.99
N ARG A 32 -8.22 13.09 12.88
CA ARG A 32 -7.05 13.07 13.77
C ARG A 32 -6.26 14.38 13.70
N HIS A 33 -6.06 14.93 12.51
CA HIS A 33 -5.36 16.20 12.33
C HIS A 33 -6.14 17.38 12.91
N VAL A 34 -7.47 17.43 12.72
CA VAL A 34 -8.30 18.48 13.34
C VAL A 34 -8.33 18.37 14.88
N LYS A 35 -8.38 17.12 15.42
CA LYS A 35 -8.22 16.89 16.86
C LYS A 35 -6.87 17.42 17.38
N GLY A 36 -5.79 17.23 16.62
CA GLY A 36 -4.46 17.76 16.94
C GLY A 36 -4.48 19.28 17.05
N LEU A 37 -5.13 19.98 16.13
CA LEU A 37 -5.32 21.43 16.24
C LEU A 37 -6.13 21.81 17.49
N THR A 38 -7.24 21.11 17.76
CA THR A 38 -8.09 21.35 18.94
C THR A 38 -7.26 21.22 20.23
N SER A 39 -6.42 20.17 20.33
CA SER A 39 -5.55 19.98 21.50
C SER A 39 -4.50 21.09 21.64
N PHE A 40 -3.96 21.58 20.52
CA PHE A 40 -2.99 22.69 20.52
C PHE A 40 -3.63 24.00 20.96
N LEU A 41 -4.86 24.28 20.52
CA LEU A 41 -5.57 25.52 20.83
C LEU A 41 -6.15 25.54 22.26
N GLY A 42 -6.47 24.37 22.82
CA GLY A 42 -7.21 24.24 24.07
C GLY A 42 -8.68 24.72 23.98
N ARG A 43 -9.17 24.97 22.76
CA ARG A 43 -10.54 25.45 22.46
C ARG A 43 -11.08 24.89 21.16
N SER A 44 -12.34 25.15 20.86
CA SER A 44 -12.99 24.64 19.65
C SER A 44 -12.27 25.09 18.36
N PRO A 45 -12.01 24.19 17.40
CA PRO A 45 -11.20 24.49 16.22
C PRO A 45 -11.85 25.50 15.27
N ASP A 46 -13.16 25.66 15.29
CA ASP A 46 -13.90 26.65 14.48
C ASP A 46 -13.62 28.10 14.91
N THR A 47 -13.12 28.31 16.12
CA THR A 47 -12.73 29.63 16.63
C THR A 47 -11.31 30.04 16.22
N ALA A 48 -10.57 29.17 15.50
CA ALA A 48 -9.20 29.46 15.12
C ALA A 48 -9.09 30.61 14.12
N THR A 49 -8.04 31.38 14.28
CA THR A 49 -7.64 32.47 13.38
C THR A 49 -6.56 31.98 12.42
N THR A 50 -6.27 32.77 11.39
CA THR A 50 -5.17 32.50 10.46
C THR A 50 -3.83 32.40 11.17
N GLU A 51 -3.60 33.24 12.19
CA GLU A 51 -2.36 33.21 12.99
C GLU A 51 -2.27 31.96 13.89
N ASP A 52 -3.41 31.49 14.43
CA ASP A 52 -3.43 30.22 15.18
C ASP A 52 -2.98 29.05 14.33
N LEU A 53 -3.42 28.99 13.06
CA LEU A 53 -3.01 27.92 12.13
C LEU A 53 -1.54 28.03 11.77
N ARG A 54 -1.02 29.25 11.55
CA ARG A 54 0.41 29.48 11.33
C ARG A 54 1.24 28.99 12.54
N ARG A 55 0.85 29.37 13.76
CA ARG A 55 1.49 28.93 15.00
C ARG A 55 1.43 27.41 15.18
N TYR A 56 0.30 26.79 14.84
CA TYR A 56 0.17 25.35 14.89
C TYR A 56 1.11 24.66 13.90
N GLN A 57 1.23 25.15 12.67
CA GLN A 57 2.17 24.60 11.68
C GLN A 57 3.62 24.76 12.14
N LEU A 58 3.99 25.90 12.71
CA LEU A 58 5.31 26.12 13.32
C LEU A 58 5.57 25.14 14.48
N HIS A 59 4.58 24.92 15.33
CA HIS A 59 4.66 23.93 16.41
C HIS A 59 4.91 22.51 15.88
N LEU A 60 4.18 22.07 14.82
CA LEU A 60 4.41 20.77 14.21
C LEU A 60 5.83 20.65 13.65
N THR A 61 6.33 21.70 13.00
CA THR A 61 7.68 21.74 12.45
C THR A 61 8.74 21.69 13.54
N GLY A 62 8.59 22.51 14.60
CA GLY A 62 9.52 22.53 15.73
C GLY A 62 9.51 21.27 16.59
N SER A 63 8.38 20.51 16.57
CA SER A 63 8.27 19.20 17.23
C SER A 63 8.89 18.05 16.44
N GLY A 64 9.59 18.30 15.33
CA GLY A 64 10.24 17.28 14.51
C GLY A 64 9.27 16.38 13.74
N ILE A 65 8.02 16.81 13.55
CA ILE A 65 7.04 16.09 12.73
C ILE A 65 7.51 16.08 11.27
N ARG A 66 7.49 14.91 10.65
CA ARG A 66 7.97 14.76 9.26
C ARG A 66 7.08 15.49 8.25
N PRO A 67 7.66 16.05 7.16
CA PRO A 67 6.94 16.78 6.12
C PRO A 67 5.65 16.11 5.62
N PRO A 68 5.59 14.79 5.32
CA PRO A 68 4.35 14.14 4.89
C PRO A 68 3.21 14.26 5.90
N SER A 69 3.51 14.22 7.20
CA SER A 69 2.51 14.36 8.27
C SER A 69 2.04 15.80 8.42
N ILE A 70 2.94 16.78 8.25
CA ILE A 70 2.60 18.20 8.23
C ILE A 70 1.69 18.48 7.02
N ASN A 71 2.05 17.98 5.84
CA ASN A 71 1.26 18.12 4.61
C ASN A 71 -0.12 17.47 4.75
N GLY A 72 -0.21 16.33 5.45
CA GLY A 72 -1.47 15.71 5.82
C GLY A 72 -2.35 16.62 6.71
N ALA A 73 -1.73 17.27 7.71
CA ALA A 73 -2.41 18.24 8.57
C ALA A 73 -2.88 19.46 7.78
N VAL A 74 -2.03 20.03 6.93
CA VAL A 74 -2.40 21.15 6.03
C VAL A 74 -3.60 20.80 5.17
N SER A 75 -3.59 19.61 4.52
CA SER A 75 -4.71 19.15 3.69
C SER A 75 -6.00 19.00 4.49
N ALA A 76 -5.94 18.41 5.68
CA ALA A 76 -7.09 18.21 6.55
C ALA A 76 -7.65 19.52 7.07
N LEU A 77 -6.81 20.48 7.46
CA LEU A 77 -7.22 21.79 7.94
C LEU A 77 -7.81 22.64 6.81
N ARG A 78 -7.21 22.61 5.62
CA ARG A 78 -7.81 23.26 4.44
C ARG A 78 -9.19 22.71 4.14
N PHE A 79 -9.37 21.39 4.17
CA PHE A 79 -10.68 20.78 3.99
C PHE A 79 -11.67 21.25 5.07
N PHE A 80 -11.27 21.17 6.33
CA PHE A 80 -12.13 21.54 7.46
C PHE A 80 -12.59 23.00 7.39
N PHE A 81 -11.65 23.93 7.18
CA PHE A 81 -12.00 25.34 7.13
C PHE A 81 -12.72 25.73 5.83
N SER A 82 -12.27 25.24 4.67
CA SER A 82 -12.85 25.67 3.39
C SER A 82 -14.15 24.95 3.02
N VAL A 83 -14.34 23.69 3.47
CA VAL A 83 -15.51 22.89 3.09
C VAL A 83 -16.52 22.82 4.24
N THR A 84 -16.04 22.44 5.44
CA THR A 84 -16.96 22.20 6.56
C THR A 84 -17.40 23.51 7.23
N LEU A 85 -16.53 24.51 7.31
CA LEU A 85 -16.83 25.80 7.95
C LEU A 85 -17.13 26.94 6.98
N ASP A 86 -16.84 26.76 5.70
CA ASP A 86 -16.93 27.78 4.66
C ASP A 86 -16.10 29.06 4.99
N ARG A 87 -14.87 28.82 5.48
CA ARG A 87 -13.93 29.87 5.90
C ARG A 87 -12.55 29.65 5.27
N PRO A 88 -12.41 29.66 3.93
CA PRO A 88 -11.16 29.38 3.24
C PRO A 88 -10.03 30.37 3.58
N GLU A 89 -10.37 31.60 3.93
CA GLU A 89 -9.44 32.69 4.27
C GLU A 89 -8.55 32.35 5.47
N VAL A 90 -9.04 31.56 6.42
CA VAL A 90 -8.31 31.18 7.63
C VAL A 90 -7.07 30.31 7.30
N THR A 91 -7.08 29.63 6.16
CA THR A 91 -6.00 28.72 5.75
C THR A 91 -4.93 29.35 4.86
N LYS A 92 -4.99 30.66 4.59
CA LYS A 92 -4.10 31.37 3.66
C LYS A 92 -2.62 31.21 3.97
N LEU A 93 -2.26 31.18 5.26
CA LEU A 93 -0.86 31.06 5.70
C LEU A 93 -0.37 29.62 5.84
N LEU A 94 -1.23 28.61 5.68
CA LEU A 94 -0.80 27.23 5.67
C LEU A 94 -0.04 26.90 4.39
N ALA A 95 1.21 26.44 4.52
CA ALA A 95 2.05 26.07 3.40
C ALA A 95 2.36 24.57 3.39
N PHE A 96 2.44 23.98 2.19
CA PHE A 96 3.00 22.63 2.05
C PHE A 96 4.51 22.67 2.22
N VAL A 97 5.03 21.76 3.03
CA VAL A 97 6.46 21.60 3.26
C VAL A 97 7.06 20.72 2.16
N ALA A 98 8.17 21.14 1.59
CA ALA A 98 8.88 20.36 0.58
C ALA A 98 9.35 19.01 1.17
N GLU A 99 9.08 17.92 0.45
CA GLU A 99 9.51 16.59 0.84
C GLU A 99 10.81 16.25 0.12
N PRO A 100 11.89 15.94 0.86
CA PRO A 100 13.12 15.51 0.22
C PRO A 100 12.88 14.18 -0.50
N ARG A 101 13.18 14.14 -1.79
CA ARG A 101 13.10 12.92 -2.58
C ARG A 101 14.22 11.98 -2.13
N LYS A 102 13.87 10.91 -1.47
CA LYS A 102 14.82 9.84 -1.09
C LYS A 102 14.84 8.80 -2.21
N ILE A 103 16.05 8.35 -2.55
CA ILE A 103 16.23 7.20 -3.44
C ILE A 103 15.58 5.99 -2.76
N PRO A 104 14.69 5.24 -3.46
CA PRO A 104 14.10 4.04 -2.90
C PRO A 104 15.14 2.99 -2.53
N VAL A 105 14.91 2.29 -1.43
CA VAL A 105 15.70 1.10 -1.10
C VAL A 105 15.29 -0.01 -2.07
N VAL A 106 16.27 -0.59 -2.74
CA VAL A 106 16.11 -1.71 -3.67
C VAL A 106 16.96 -2.88 -3.16
N LEU A 107 16.42 -4.08 -3.21
CA LEU A 107 17.12 -5.32 -2.93
C LEU A 107 17.77 -5.84 -4.21
N SER A 108 18.95 -6.44 -4.13
CA SER A 108 19.50 -7.19 -5.26
C SER A 108 18.70 -8.49 -5.48
N PRO A 109 18.82 -9.14 -6.65
CA PRO A 109 18.19 -10.44 -6.89
C PRO A 109 18.56 -11.49 -5.82
N GLU A 110 19.82 -11.53 -5.38
CA GLU A 110 20.31 -12.43 -4.33
C GLU A 110 19.70 -12.10 -2.97
N GLU A 111 19.56 -10.81 -2.63
CA GLU A 111 18.89 -10.38 -1.41
C GLU A 111 17.40 -10.76 -1.44
N VAL A 112 16.72 -10.62 -2.61
CA VAL A 112 15.33 -11.05 -2.76
C VAL A 112 15.21 -12.57 -2.57
N THR A 113 16.10 -13.36 -3.15
CA THR A 113 16.11 -14.83 -2.97
C THR A 113 16.23 -15.19 -1.50
N ARG A 114 17.23 -14.68 -0.80
CA ARG A 114 17.40 -14.92 0.65
C ARG A 114 16.19 -14.47 1.46
N PHE A 115 15.62 -13.32 1.12
CA PHE A 115 14.41 -12.81 1.77
C PHE A 115 13.21 -13.74 1.61
N LEU A 116 12.97 -14.26 0.39
CA LEU A 116 11.87 -15.16 0.11
C LEU A 116 12.07 -16.54 0.77
N ASP A 117 13.32 -17.01 0.85
CA ASP A 117 13.65 -18.28 1.53
C ASP A 117 13.53 -18.16 3.06
N ALA A 118 13.78 -16.99 3.62
CA ALA A 118 13.60 -16.69 5.03
C ALA A 118 12.13 -16.38 5.43
N ALA A 119 11.16 -16.55 4.52
CA ALA A 119 9.76 -16.32 4.81
C ALA A 119 9.24 -17.27 5.91
N PRO A 120 8.45 -16.78 6.89
CA PRO A 120 7.94 -17.63 7.98
C PRO A 120 6.79 -18.54 7.50
N GLY A 121 7.14 -19.54 6.72
CA GLY A 121 6.28 -20.59 6.19
C GLY A 121 5.65 -20.28 4.82
N PRO A 122 4.98 -21.30 4.21
CA PRO A 122 4.53 -21.29 2.83
C PRO A 122 3.57 -20.13 2.48
N LYS A 123 2.67 -19.77 3.43
CA LYS A 123 1.75 -18.64 3.26
C LYS A 123 2.49 -17.34 2.97
N TYR A 124 3.48 -17.03 3.79
CA TYR A 124 4.22 -15.78 3.65
C TYR A 124 5.19 -15.82 2.47
N LYS A 125 5.78 -16.99 2.16
CA LYS A 125 6.58 -17.16 0.95
C LYS A 125 5.77 -16.83 -0.30
N ALA A 126 4.57 -17.39 -0.43
CA ALA A 126 3.66 -17.11 -1.54
C ALA A 126 3.20 -15.64 -1.56
N ALA A 127 2.88 -15.06 -0.39
CA ALA A 127 2.43 -13.68 -0.28
C ALA A 127 3.55 -12.66 -0.61
N PHE A 128 4.79 -12.91 -0.18
CA PHE A 128 5.96 -12.08 -0.53
C PHE A 128 6.32 -12.21 -2.00
N SER A 129 6.23 -13.44 -2.54
CA SER A 129 6.43 -13.68 -3.98
C SER A 129 5.38 -12.96 -4.83
N ALA A 130 4.12 -12.88 -4.38
CA ALA A 130 3.11 -12.07 -5.04
C ALA A 130 3.42 -10.57 -4.96
N ALA A 131 3.89 -10.08 -3.81
CA ALA A 131 4.29 -8.68 -3.63
C ALA A 131 5.44 -8.28 -4.56
N TYR A 132 6.46 -9.14 -4.68
CA TYR A 132 7.63 -8.91 -5.54
C TYR A 132 7.33 -9.28 -6.99
N GLY A 133 6.86 -10.50 -7.28
CA GLY A 133 6.76 -11.03 -8.64
C GLY A 133 5.64 -10.41 -9.49
N ALA A 134 4.64 -9.78 -8.85
CA ALA A 134 3.57 -9.05 -9.52
C ALA A 134 3.54 -7.55 -9.17
N GLY A 135 4.52 -7.07 -8.40
CA GLY A 135 4.63 -5.67 -8.00
C GLY A 135 3.44 -5.15 -7.20
N LEU A 136 2.78 -5.99 -6.40
CA LEU A 136 1.55 -5.63 -5.68
C LEU A 136 1.82 -4.73 -4.46
N ARG A 137 0.85 -3.85 -4.16
CA ARG A 137 0.82 -3.14 -2.88
C ARG A 137 0.43 -4.09 -1.75
N VAL A 138 0.89 -3.82 -0.53
CA VAL A 138 0.51 -4.66 0.63
C VAL A 138 -1.01 -4.81 0.77
N SER A 139 -1.78 -3.74 0.55
CA SER A 139 -3.24 -3.80 0.59
C SER A 139 -3.83 -4.68 -0.51
N GLU A 140 -3.21 -4.73 -1.67
CA GLU A 140 -3.61 -5.59 -2.78
C GLU A 140 -3.29 -7.05 -2.47
N VAL A 141 -2.08 -7.35 -1.97
CA VAL A 141 -1.68 -8.72 -1.58
C VAL A 141 -2.63 -9.31 -0.54
N VAL A 142 -2.89 -8.58 0.54
CA VAL A 142 -3.73 -9.12 1.63
C VAL A 142 -5.19 -9.26 1.23
N ALA A 143 -5.65 -8.50 0.23
CA ALA A 143 -7.02 -8.54 -0.28
C ALA A 143 -7.21 -9.51 -1.46
N LEU A 144 -6.17 -10.24 -1.90
CA LEU A 144 -6.29 -11.23 -2.96
C LEU A 144 -7.24 -12.36 -2.56
N LYS A 145 -8.12 -12.72 -3.48
CA LYS A 145 -9.03 -13.86 -3.37
C LYS A 145 -8.52 -15.02 -4.23
N VAL A 146 -8.96 -16.22 -3.95
CA VAL A 146 -8.68 -17.40 -4.78
C VAL A 146 -9.22 -17.20 -6.19
N SER A 147 -10.41 -16.58 -6.33
CA SER A 147 -11.05 -16.25 -7.60
C SER A 147 -10.34 -15.18 -8.44
N ASP A 148 -9.35 -14.49 -7.86
CA ASP A 148 -8.59 -13.47 -8.60
C ASP A 148 -7.45 -14.04 -9.44
N ILE A 149 -7.20 -15.35 -9.33
CA ILE A 149 -6.16 -16.05 -10.07
C ILE A 149 -6.74 -16.56 -11.40
N ASP A 150 -6.36 -15.94 -12.50
CA ASP A 150 -6.65 -16.42 -13.85
C ASP A 150 -5.42 -17.17 -14.39
N SER A 151 -5.38 -18.48 -14.15
CA SER A 151 -4.26 -19.32 -14.59
C SER A 151 -4.24 -19.60 -16.10
N GLU A 152 -5.36 -19.43 -16.80
CA GLU A 152 -5.41 -19.60 -18.26
C GLU A 152 -4.80 -18.40 -18.97
N ARG A 153 -5.11 -17.20 -18.47
CA ARG A 153 -4.58 -15.94 -19.00
C ARG A 153 -3.28 -15.50 -18.39
N MET A 154 -2.82 -16.20 -17.34
CA MET A 154 -1.62 -15.84 -16.56
C MET A 154 -1.71 -14.41 -16.00
N LEU A 155 -2.84 -14.09 -15.37
CA LEU A 155 -3.13 -12.77 -14.78
C LEU A 155 -3.67 -12.90 -13.36
N LEU A 156 -3.40 -11.87 -12.56
CA LEU A 156 -4.04 -11.62 -11.25
C LEU A 156 -5.00 -10.45 -11.41
N ARG A 157 -6.27 -10.63 -11.06
CA ARG A 157 -7.24 -9.55 -10.98
C ARG A 157 -7.06 -8.82 -9.65
N ILE A 158 -6.86 -7.52 -9.70
CA ILE A 158 -6.73 -6.67 -8.53
C ILE A 158 -7.96 -5.80 -8.44
N GLU A 159 -8.88 -6.19 -7.55
CA GLU A 159 -10.10 -5.43 -7.29
C GLU A 159 -9.79 -4.17 -6.47
N GLN A 160 -10.45 -3.07 -6.79
CA GLN A 160 -10.44 -1.81 -6.04
C GLN A 160 -9.01 -1.32 -5.66
N GLY A 161 -8.08 -1.38 -6.59
CA GLY A 161 -6.76 -0.77 -6.44
C GLY A 161 -6.86 0.73 -6.05
N LYS A 162 -5.73 1.42 -5.97
CA LYS A 162 -5.71 2.86 -5.64
C LYS A 162 -6.67 3.65 -6.55
N GLY A 163 -7.69 4.29 -5.96
CA GLY A 163 -8.72 5.03 -6.67
C GLY A 163 -9.93 4.18 -7.09
N ARG A 164 -10.13 2.99 -6.50
CA ARG A 164 -11.25 2.06 -6.78
C ARG A 164 -11.33 1.60 -8.25
N LYS A 165 -10.19 1.53 -8.95
CA LYS A 165 -10.11 1.00 -10.31
C LYS A 165 -9.52 -0.40 -10.27
N ASP A 166 -10.21 -1.33 -10.94
CA ASP A 166 -9.70 -2.69 -11.15
C ASP A 166 -8.56 -2.66 -12.16
N ARG A 167 -7.61 -3.55 -11.98
CA ARG A 167 -6.51 -3.76 -12.91
C ARG A 167 -6.08 -5.22 -12.93
N PHE A 168 -5.35 -5.59 -13.94
CA PHE A 168 -4.64 -6.86 -13.98
C PHE A 168 -3.17 -6.68 -13.64
N ALA A 169 -2.60 -7.67 -12.94
CA ALA A 169 -1.17 -7.79 -12.70
C ALA A 169 -0.67 -9.10 -13.30
N MET A 170 0.62 -9.19 -13.56
CA MET A 170 1.22 -10.38 -14.15
C MET A 170 1.22 -11.55 -13.16
N LEU A 171 1.00 -12.75 -13.67
CA LEU A 171 1.12 -14.01 -12.96
C LEU A 171 2.16 -14.86 -13.68
N SER A 172 3.40 -14.91 -13.14
CA SER A 172 4.43 -15.74 -13.75
C SER A 172 4.22 -17.22 -13.44
N PRO A 173 4.78 -18.14 -14.25
CA PRO A 173 4.72 -19.58 -13.99
C PRO A 173 5.24 -19.95 -12.59
N GLN A 174 6.34 -19.36 -12.17
CA GLN A 174 6.93 -19.60 -10.85
C GLN A 174 6.01 -19.10 -9.72
N LEU A 175 5.41 -17.91 -9.87
CA LEU A 175 4.44 -17.40 -8.90
C LEU A 175 3.20 -18.30 -8.83
N LEU A 176 2.66 -18.73 -9.98
CA LEU A 176 1.52 -19.65 -10.02
C LEU A 176 1.82 -20.98 -9.29
N ALA A 177 3.03 -21.53 -9.47
CA ALA A 177 3.43 -22.75 -8.78
C ALA A 177 3.43 -22.55 -7.25
N LEU A 178 4.04 -21.48 -6.74
CA LEU A 178 4.05 -21.15 -5.32
C LEU A 178 2.64 -20.93 -4.74
N LEU A 179 1.74 -20.27 -5.50
CA LEU A 179 0.35 -20.07 -5.08
C LEU A 179 -0.43 -21.39 -5.05
N ARG A 180 -0.17 -22.31 -6.00
CA ARG A 180 -0.77 -23.64 -6.03
C ARG A 180 -0.27 -24.50 -4.87
N ASP A 181 1.02 -24.46 -4.54
CA ASP A 181 1.58 -25.19 -3.40
C ASP A 181 0.98 -24.69 -2.09
N TRP A 182 0.90 -23.37 -1.91
CA TRP A 182 0.19 -22.80 -0.77
C TRP A 182 -1.30 -23.23 -0.73
N TRP A 183 -1.98 -23.21 -1.86
CA TRP A 183 -3.40 -23.61 -1.94
C TRP A 183 -3.59 -25.09 -1.59
N ARG A 184 -2.69 -26.00 -2.03
CA ARG A 184 -2.76 -27.41 -1.68
C ARG A 184 -2.65 -27.65 -0.17
N ILE A 185 -1.81 -26.89 0.51
CA ILE A 185 -1.59 -26.99 1.96
C ILE A 185 -2.80 -26.45 2.74
N ALA A 186 -3.26 -25.26 2.43
CA ALA A 186 -4.20 -24.51 3.27
C ALA A 186 -5.67 -24.57 2.82
N ARG A 187 -5.92 -24.88 1.54
CA ARG A 187 -7.26 -24.90 0.91
C ARG A 187 -8.12 -23.67 1.26
N PRO A 188 -7.58 -22.44 1.06
CA PRO A 188 -8.34 -21.23 1.36
C PRO A 188 -9.59 -21.13 0.49
N GLN A 189 -10.73 -20.71 1.09
CA GLN A 189 -12.01 -20.69 0.38
C GLN A 189 -12.26 -19.36 -0.35
N VAL A 190 -12.02 -18.24 0.32
CA VAL A 190 -12.28 -16.89 -0.20
C VAL A 190 -10.98 -16.12 -0.34
N TRP A 191 -10.36 -15.79 0.77
CA TRP A 191 -9.12 -15.01 0.78
C TRP A 191 -7.92 -15.91 0.49
N LEU A 192 -7.12 -15.55 -0.50
CA LEU A 192 -5.92 -16.32 -0.85
C LEU A 192 -4.96 -16.44 0.34
N PHE A 193 -4.84 -15.36 1.11
CA PHE A 193 -4.03 -15.31 2.34
C PHE A 193 -4.92 -15.00 3.55
N PRO A 194 -5.55 -16.01 4.16
CA PRO A 194 -6.42 -15.80 5.29
C PRO A 194 -5.64 -15.39 6.56
N GLY A 195 -6.32 -14.65 7.44
CA GLY A 195 -5.86 -14.33 8.78
C GLY A 195 -5.82 -15.55 9.71
N ARG A 196 -5.74 -15.29 11.01
CA ARG A 196 -5.75 -16.37 12.03
C ARG A 196 -7.11 -17.06 12.13
N ASP A 197 -8.18 -16.31 11.99
CA ASP A 197 -9.56 -16.78 12.07
C ASP A 197 -10.08 -17.46 10.78
N ARG A 198 -9.27 -17.46 9.72
CA ARG A 198 -9.59 -17.96 8.37
C ARG A 198 -10.81 -17.30 7.68
N ILE A 199 -11.58 -16.47 8.37
CA ILE A 199 -12.74 -15.75 7.85
C ILE A 199 -12.28 -14.42 7.22
N ASN A 200 -11.41 -13.73 7.93
CA ASN A 200 -10.86 -12.44 7.49
C ASN A 200 -9.53 -12.61 6.76
N PRO A 201 -9.17 -11.67 5.88
CA PRO A 201 -7.88 -11.72 5.22
C PRO A 201 -6.73 -11.45 6.19
N LEU A 202 -5.53 -11.80 5.79
CA LEU A 202 -4.29 -11.37 6.42
C LEU A 202 -4.27 -9.84 6.56
N THR A 203 -3.97 -9.32 7.73
CA THR A 203 -3.90 -7.87 7.91
C THR A 203 -2.59 -7.29 7.39
N THR A 204 -2.62 -6.05 6.91
CA THR A 204 -1.40 -5.34 6.49
C THR A 204 -0.37 -5.24 7.62
N ARG A 205 -0.82 -5.20 8.89
CA ARG A 205 0.07 -5.19 10.06
C ARG A 205 0.78 -6.54 10.23
N GLN A 206 0.07 -7.66 10.07
CA GLN A 206 0.68 -9.00 10.12
C GLN A 206 1.67 -9.19 8.98
N PHE A 207 1.30 -8.79 7.76
CA PHE A 207 2.20 -8.84 6.61
C PHE A 207 3.48 -8.02 6.86
N ASN A 208 3.36 -6.76 7.30
CA ASN A 208 4.52 -5.92 7.63
C ASN A 208 5.43 -6.55 8.68
N ARG A 209 4.85 -7.13 9.74
CA ARG A 209 5.61 -7.81 10.78
C ARG A 209 6.40 -9.00 10.21
N ALA A 210 5.78 -9.79 9.36
CA ALA A 210 6.42 -10.92 8.71
C ALA A 210 7.54 -10.48 7.75
N VAL A 211 7.35 -9.37 7.01
CA VAL A 211 8.40 -8.77 6.17
C VAL A 211 9.63 -8.40 7.00
N HIS A 212 9.44 -7.75 8.16
CA HIS A 212 10.57 -7.39 9.02
C HIS A 212 11.27 -8.62 9.61
N ALA A 213 10.51 -9.64 10.01
CA ALA A 213 11.07 -10.90 10.50
C ALA A 213 11.90 -11.62 9.43
N ALA A 214 11.37 -11.73 8.20
CA ALA A 214 12.07 -12.35 7.09
C ALA A 214 13.36 -11.59 6.71
N ALA A 215 13.31 -10.25 6.68
CA ALA A 215 14.50 -9.44 6.41
C ALA A 215 15.59 -9.62 7.46
N HIS A 216 15.22 -9.74 8.73
CA HIS A 216 16.15 -10.02 9.83
C HIS A 216 16.76 -11.43 9.70
N MET A 217 15.93 -12.44 9.43
CA MET A 217 16.40 -13.82 9.26
C MET A 217 17.28 -14.00 8.01
N ALA A 218 17.05 -13.19 6.98
CA ALA A 218 17.86 -13.17 5.76
C ALA A 218 19.14 -12.32 5.89
N GLU A 219 19.40 -11.77 7.08
CA GLU A 219 20.56 -10.90 7.37
C GLU A 219 20.70 -9.74 6.37
N ILE A 220 19.56 -9.12 6.01
CA ILE A 220 19.55 -7.97 5.11
C ILE A 220 19.69 -6.69 5.94
N ALA A 221 20.83 -6.02 5.82
CA ALA A 221 21.11 -4.77 6.53
C ALA A 221 20.21 -3.60 6.11
N LYS A 222 19.63 -3.64 4.91
CA LYS A 222 18.73 -2.63 4.38
C LYS A 222 17.38 -2.67 5.11
N ARG A 223 16.74 -1.50 5.25
CA ARG A 223 15.38 -1.42 5.80
C ARG A 223 14.37 -1.96 4.79
N VAL A 224 13.98 -3.22 4.92
CA VAL A 224 12.99 -3.86 4.05
C VAL A 224 11.56 -3.55 4.51
N THR A 225 10.71 -3.15 3.57
CA THR A 225 9.29 -2.91 3.75
C THR A 225 8.51 -3.53 2.59
N PRO A 226 7.19 -3.69 2.65
CA PRO A 226 6.42 -4.13 1.49
C PRO A 226 6.60 -3.25 0.24
N HIS A 227 6.84 -1.95 0.44
CA HIS A 227 7.16 -1.05 -0.66
C HIS A 227 8.54 -1.33 -1.27
N THR A 228 9.49 -1.79 -0.47
CA THR A 228 10.83 -2.20 -0.95
C THR A 228 10.72 -3.33 -1.97
N LEU A 229 9.89 -4.35 -1.72
CA LEU A 229 9.65 -5.45 -2.68
C LEU A 229 9.11 -4.93 -4.01
N ARG A 230 8.13 -4.04 -3.96
CA ARG A 230 7.55 -3.42 -5.15
C ARG A 230 8.53 -2.48 -5.86
N HIS A 231 9.37 -1.75 -5.13
CA HIS A 231 10.43 -0.94 -5.74
C HIS A 231 11.48 -1.81 -6.43
N SER A 232 11.87 -2.92 -5.78
CA SER A 232 12.80 -3.89 -6.38
C SER A 232 12.23 -4.50 -7.67
N PHE A 233 10.93 -4.90 -7.68
CA PHE A 233 10.26 -5.33 -8.90
C PHE A 233 10.37 -4.30 -10.02
N ALA A 234 10.03 -3.04 -9.75
CA ALA A 234 10.07 -1.99 -10.75
C ALA A 234 11.49 -1.73 -11.26
N THR A 235 12.48 -1.69 -10.37
CA THR A 235 13.88 -1.47 -10.73
C THR A 235 14.44 -2.62 -11.54
N HIS A 236 14.18 -3.87 -11.15
CA HIS A 236 14.64 -5.03 -11.90
C HIS A 236 14.01 -5.13 -13.29
N LEU A 237 12.76 -4.66 -13.48
CA LEU A 237 12.19 -4.55 -14.82
C LEU A 237 12.88 -3.46 -15.65
N LEU A 238 13.23 -2.32 -15.05
CA LEU A 238 13.99 -1.28 -15.73
C LEU A 238 15.38 -1.78 -16.14
N GLU A 239 16.07 -2.52 -15.27
CA GLU A 239 17.37 -3.15 -15.55
C GLU A 239 17.27 -4.21 -16.66
N GLN A 240 16.07 -4.75 -16.89
CA GLN A 240 15.75 -5.63 -18.01
C GLN A 240 15.37 -4.86 -19.29
N ASN A 241 15.56 -3.54 -19.33
CA ASN A 241 15.20 -2.66 -20.44
C ASN A 241 13.70 -2.64 -20.76
N ILE A 242 12.83 -2.92 -19.79
CA ILE A 242 11.39 -2.78 -19.98
C ILE A 242 11.01 -1.30 -19.94
N ASP A 243 10.23 -0.86 -20.92
CA ASP A 243 9.78 0.53 -21.02
C ASP A 243 9.07 0.99 -19.73
N ILE A 244 9.42 2.18 -19.25
CA ILE A 244 8.88 2.74 -17.99
C ILE A 244 7.35 2.89 -18.02
N ARG A 245 6.75 3.09 -19.21
CA ARG A 245 5.28 3.18 -19.35
C ARG A 245 4.63 1.83 -19.12
N VAL A 246 5.28 0.74 -19.57
CA VAL A 246 4.85 -0.64 -19.30
C VAL A 246 4.91 -0.89 -17.79
N ILE A 247 6.00 -0.52 -17.15
CA ILE A 247 6.16 -0.66 -15.68
C ILE A 247 5.09 0.15 -14.94
N GLN A 248 4.78 1.36 -15.38
CA GLN A 248 3.72 2.19 -14.80
C GLN A 248 2.34 1.51 -14.89
N VAL A 249 2.02 0.88 -16.03
CA VAL A 249 0.80 0.11 -16.22
C VAL A 249 0.77 -1.10 -15.28
N LEU A 250 1.84 -1.89 -15.26
CA LEU A 250 1.98 -3.06 -14.37
C LEU A 250 1.78 -2.69 -12.90
N LEU A 251 2.34 -1.56 -12.48
CA LEU A 251 2.19 -1.06 -11.13
C LEU A 251 0.84 -0.40 -10.85
N GLY A 252 0.04 -0.08 -11.86
CA GLY A 252 -1.23 0.65 -11.70
C GLY A 252 -1.01 2.05 -11.12
N HIS A 253 -0.07 2.82 -11.66
CA HIS A 253 0.14 4.21 -11.29
C HIS A 253 -0.86 5.12 -12.02
N ALA A 254 -1.73 5.81 -11.28
CA ALA A 254 -2.93 6.51 -11.76
C ALA A 254 -2.69 7.79 -12.60
N LYS A 255 -1.51 8.06 -13.12
CA LYS A 255 -1.20 9.30 -13.86
C LYS A 255 -1.09 9.13 -15.38
N LEU A 256 -1.76 8.18 -16.00
CA LEU A 256 -1.89 8.11 -17.46
C LEU A 256 -3.36 8.02 -17.83
N GLU A 257 -3.90 9.15 -18.28
CA GLU A 257 -5.24 9.30 -18.84
C GLU A 257 -5.29 8.69 -20.24
N THR A 258 -5.55 7.39 -20.34
CA THR A 258 -6.17 6.82 -21.55
C THR A 258 -6.47 5.33 -21.31
N THR A 259 -7.63 5.06 -20.74
CA THR A 259 -7.96 3.77 -20.13
C THR A 259 -8.46 2.70 -21.12
N SER A 260 -8.84 3.01 -22.34
CA SER A 260 -9.49 2.01 -23.24
C SER A 260 -8.58 1.42 -24.32
N LEU A 261 -7.61 2.15 -24.81
CA LEU A 261 -6.67 1.65 -25.84
C LEU A 261 -5.52 0.84 -25.21
N TYR A 262 -5.09 1.22 -24.01
CA TYR A 262 -3.95 0.62 -23.31
C TYR A 262 -4.27 -0.69 -22.62
N THR A 263 -5.53 -0.98 -22.29
CA THR A 263 -5.90 -2.27 -21.67
C THR A 263 -5.65 -3.45 -22.60
N ARG A 264 -5.86 -3.32 -23.89
CA ARG A 264 -5.53 -4.37 -24.88
C ARG A 264 -4.03 -4.51 -25.11
N VAL A 265 -3.33 -3.40 -25.24
CA VAL A 265 -1.86 -3.38 -25.41
C VAL A 265 -1.17 -3.85 -24.13
N ALA A 266 -1.65 -3.42 -22.96
CA ALA A 266 -1.13 -3.84 -21.66
C ALA A 266 -1.28 -5.37 -21.43
N THR A 267 -2.38 -5.98 -21.84
CA THR A 267 -2.59 -7.43 -21.61
C THR A 267 -1.59 -8.27 -22.41
N ASN A 268 -1.33 -7.90 -23.67
CA ASN A 268 -0.35 -8.60 -24.51
C ASN A 268 1.08 -8.35 -23.99
N THR A 269 1.39 -7.12 -23.57
CA THR A 269 2.70 -6.75 -23.03
C THR A 269 2.96 -7.43 -21.69
N ILE A 270 1.95 -7.56 -20.81
CA ILE A 270 2.07 -8.30 -19.54
C ILE A 270 2.49 -9.75 -19.78
N ARG A 271 1.98 -10.39 -20.82
CA ARG A 271 2.32 -11.80 -21.17
C ARG A 271 3.75 -11.98 -21.69
N THR A 272 4.30 -10.95 -22.33
CA THR A 272 5.66 -11.01 -22.91
C THR A 272 6.76 -10.63 -21.93
N VAL A 273 6.42 -9.95 -20.84
CA VAL A 273 7.39 -9.54 -19.81
C VAL A 273 7.63 -10.67 -18.83
N MET A 274 8.89 -11.11 -18.74
CA MET A 274 9.32 -12.10 -17.76
C MET A 274 9.34 -11.47 -16.35
N SER A 275 8.73 -12.13 -15.37
CA SER A 275 8.78 -11.67 -13.99
C SER A 275 10.21 -11.70 -13.44
N PRO A 276 10.64 -10.69 -12.66
CA PRO A 276 11.91 -10.80 -11.93
C PRO A 276 11.99 -12.03 -11.04
N LEU A 277 10.85 -12.54 -10.55
CA LEU A 277 10.79 -13.77 -9.76
C LEU A 277 11.26 -15.01 -10.55
N ASP A 278 10.96 -15.07 -11.87
CA ASP A 278 11.35 -16.20 -12.73
C ASP A 278 12.86 -16.19 -13.07
N ARG A 279 13.55 -15.08 -12.79
CA ARG A 279 15.01 -14.96 -12.95
C ARG A 279 15.80 -15.26 -11.67
N LEU A 280 15.12 -15.41 -10.55
CA LEU A 280 15.76 -15.87 -9.32
C LEU A 280 16.13 -17.37 -9.47
N THR A 281 17.21 -17.79 -8.82
CA THR A 281 17.53 -19.22 -8.67
C THR A 281 16.29 -19.94 -8.14
N PRO A 282 15.90 -21.12 -8.69
CA PRO A 282 14.66 -21.78 -8.29
C PRO A 282 14.51 -21.83 -6.78
N LEU A 283 13.47 -21.17 -6.28
CA LEU A 283 13.15 -21.18 -4.86
C LEU A 283 12.84 -22.63 -4.48
N ARG A 284 13.68 -23.25 -3.63
CA ARG A 284 13.45 -24.63 -3.19
C ARG A 284 12.07 -24.69 -2.54
N ALA A 285 11.16 -25.43 -3.15
CA ALA A 285 9.99 -25.94 -2.47
C ALA A 285 10.55 -26.79 -1.32
N GLY A 286 10.22 -26.44 -0.07
CA GLY A 286 10.66 -27.23 1.07
C GLY A 286 10.26 -28.69 0.82
N ARG A 287 11.22 -29.55 0.61
CA ARG A 287 11.01 -30.99 0.68
C ARG A 287 10.88 -31.30 2.18
N ASP A 288 9.66 -31.35 2.67
CA ASP A 288 9.38 -32.19 3.81
C ASP A 288 9.41 -33.61 3.29
N GLU A 289 10.55 -34.27 3.42
CA GLU A 289 10.59 -35.73 3.41
C GLU A 289 9.85 -36.21 4.65
N PRO A 290 8.85 -37.08 4.51
CA PRO A 290 8.23 -37.69 5.66
C PRO A 290 9.30 -38.50 6.40
N PRO A 291 9.34 -38.51 7.76
CA PRO A 291 10.22 -39.37 8.51
C PRO A 291 9.91 -40.82 8.18
N ALA A 292 10.97 -41.59 8.03
CA ALA A 292 10.96 -43.04 7.78
C ALA A 292 10.28 -43.82 8.92
#